data_a295df07dbf8cf26d97553f9741dfb9d
#
_entry.id   a295df07dbf8cf26d97553f9741dfb9d
#
_cell.length_a   1.000
_cell.length_b   1.000
_cell.length_c   1.000
_cell.angle_alpha   90.00
_cell.angle_beta   90.00
_cell.angle_gamma   90.00
#
_symmetry.space_group_name_H-M   'P 1'
#
loop_
_entity.id
_entity.type
_entity.pdbx_description
1 polymer ?
#
loop_
_entity_poly.entity_id
_entity_poly.type
_entity_poly.pdbx_seq_one_letter_code
_entity_poly.pdbx_strand_id
1 'polypeptide(L)'
;MKKPLIGIIARCELSETKMNLNVVHEAERIAILKSGGIPILILPPQSVEYNSEVPREMKRLSEEEKEILQTQIDMCDGILMPGGDKMYEYDRYVTEYVIQSKKPLLGICMGMQLMCTYNKKITLEANVSKICHFSKKKKAHIVYLKEHSKLRYLCGKDHFAVNSRHRRHVVDAKGFRVVARAEDGVIEAIEGTEDVFQLGVQWHPELDYEQSEESRQIFLAFINSML
;
A
#
# COMPACT_ATOMS: atom_id res chain seq x y z
N MET A 1 2.49 5.53 26.77
CA MET A 1 3.26 5.71 25.52
C MET A 1 2.45 6.55 24.56
N LYS A 2 3.06 7.44 23.78
CA LYS A 2 2.40 8.25 22.76
C LYS A 2 2.02 7.32 21.58
N LYS A 3 0.76 7.37 21.14
CA LYS A 3 0.33 6.60 19.98
C LYS A 3 0.92 7.19 18.70
N PRO A 4 1.44 6.37 17.76
CA PRO A 4 2.02 6.90 16.53
C PRO A 4 0.93 7.47 15.60
N LEU A 5 1.28 8.55 14.90
CA LEU A 5 0.45 9.23 13.91
C LEU A 5 0.69 8.62 12.54
N ILE A 6 -0.35 8.07 11.93
CA ILE A 6 -0.27 7.35 10.65
C ILE A 6 -0.95 8.14 9.54
N GLY A 7 -0.15 8.63 8.61
CA GLY A 7 -0.66 9.27 7.39
C GLY A 7 -1.20 8.23 6.42
N ILE A 8 -2.49 8.32 6.07
CA ILE A 8 -3.12 7.51 5.02
C ILE A 8 -3.29 8.40 3.79
N ILE A 9 -2.72 7.99 2.67
CA ILE A 9 -2.80 8.76 1.43
C ILE A 9 -4.21 8.69 0.85
N ALA A 10 -4.86 9.84 0.67
CA ALA A 10 -6.22 9.93 0.16
C ALA A 10 -6.36 9.29 -1.23
N ARG A 11 -7.48 8.64 -1.46
CA ARG A 11 -7.92 8.23 -2.80
C ARG A 11 -8.92 9.23 -3.34
N CYS A 12 -8.76 9.55 -4.62
CA CYS A 12 -9.64 10.48 -5.32
C CYS A 12 -10.80 9.69 -5.95
N GLU A 13 -12.02 10.01 -5.56
CA GLU A 13 -13.25 9.35 -6.02
C GLU A 13 -14.31 10.35 -6.43
N LEU A 14 -15.31 9.90 -7.19
CA LEU A 14 -16.52 10.66 -7.47
C LEU A 14 -17.67 10.13 -6.62
N SER A 15 -18.41 11.04 -6.00
CA SER A 15 -19.69 10.68 -5.41
C SER A 15 -20.72 10.28 -6.47
N GLU A 16 -21.83 9.68 -6.04
CA GLU A 16 -22.98 9.39 -6.92
C GLU A 16 -23.50 10.64 -7.62
N THR A 17 -23.38 11.81 -6.99
CA THR A 17 -23.76 13.13 -7.54
C THR A 17 -22.62 13.81 -8.30
N LYS A 18 -21.56 13.08 -8.65
CA LYS A 18 -20.37 13.56 -9.39
C LYS A 18 -19.57 14.66 -8.71
N MET A 19 -19.64 14.76 -7.39
CA MET A 19 -18.74 15.62 -6.62
C MET A 19 -17.39 14.92 -6.42
N ASN A 20 -16.31 15.69 -6.53
CA ASN A 20 -14.96 15.22 -6.24
C ASN A 20 -14.79 14.96 -4.72
N LEU A 21 -14.31 13.79 -4.36
CA LEU A 21 -14.07 13.37 -2.98
C LEU A 21 -12.62 12.95 -2.81
N ASN A 22 -12.06 13.25 -1.63
CA ASN A 22 -10.85 12.63 -1.14
C ASN A 22 -11.26 11.70 0.02
N VAL A 23 -11.00 10.41 -0.13
CA VAL A 23 -11.52 9.38 0.77
C VAL A 23 -10.42 8.50 1.33
N VAL A 24 -10.71 7.87 2.46
CA VAL A 24 -10.03 6.69 3.01
C VAL A 24 -11.09 5.61 3.24
N HIS A 25 -10.78 4.37 2.93
CA HIS A 25 -11.70 3.28 3.20
C HIS A 25 -11.75 2.98 4.71
N GLU A 26 -12.95 2.69 5.19
CA GLU A 26 -13.20 2.45 6.61
C GLU A 26 -12.34 1.30 7.17
N ALA A 27 -12.05 0.28 6.35
CA ALA A 27 -11.24 -0.87 6.75
C ALA A 27 -9.80 -0.48 7.14
N GLU A 28 -9.16 0.41 6.38
CA GLU A 28 -7.82 0.92 6.66
C GLU A 28 -7.81 1.73 7.97
N ARG A 29 -8.78 2.63 8.12
CA ARG A 29 -8.94 3.44 9.32
C ARG A 29 -9.11 2.57 10.57
N ILE A 30 -9.98 1.56 10.50
CA ILE A 30 -10.25 0.65 11.62
C ILE A 30 -9.01 -0.19 11.95
N ALA A 31 -8.30 -0.72 10.94
CA ALA A 31 -7.09 -1.51 11.16
C ALA A 31 -6.01 -0.71 11.91
N ILE A 32 -5.78 0.55 11.52
CA ILE A 32 -4.84 1.45 12.22
C ILE A 32 -5.27 1.71 13.66
N LEU A 33 -6.55 2.09 13.88
CA LEU A 33 -7.06 2.37 15.23
C LEU A 33 -6.95 1.17 16.17
N LYS A 34 -7.35 -0.01 15.69
CA LYS A 34 -7.31 -1.25 16.48
C LYS A 34 -5.88 -1.76 16.73
N SER A 35 -4.94 -1.40 15.87
CA SER A 35 -3.52 -1.68 16.07
C SER A 35 -2.81 -0.66 16.98
N GLY A 36 -3.52 0.40 17.42
CA GLY A 36 -3.00 1.39 18.38
C GLY A 36 -2.46 2.67 17.78
N GLY A 37 -2.56 2.86 16.46
CA GLY A 37 -2.17 4.09 15.75
C GLY A 37 -3.29 5.15 15.74
N ILE A 38 -2.94 6.37 15.37
CA ILE A 38 -3.87 7.49 15.11
C ILE A 38 -3.87 7.76 13.61
N PRO A 39 -4.94 7.41 12.87
CA PRO A 39 -5.01 7.67 11.44
C PRO A 39 -5.28 9.15 11.15
N ILE A 40 -4.54 9.73 10.21
CA ILE A 40 -4.83 11.03 9.60
C ILE A 40 -4.82 10.90 8.08
N LEU A 41 -5.63 11.72 7.42
CA LEU A 41 -5.72 11.72 5.96
C LEU A 41 -4.70 12.70 5.38
N ILE A 42 -3.84 12.22 4.46
CA ILE A 42 -2.93 13.05 3.67
C ILE A 42 -3.66 13.44 2.38
N LEU A 43 -3.90 14.72 2.21
CA LEU A 43 -4.64 15.25 1.06
C LEU A 43 -3.69 15.63 -0.08
N PRO A 44 -4.02 15.26 -1.33
CA PRO A 44 -3.26 15.74 -2.48
C PRO A 44 -3.37 17.26 -2.59
N PRO A 45 -2.24 17.98 -2.83
CA PRO A 45 -2.27 19.43 -3.03
C PRO A 45 -2.76 19.80 -4.44
N GLN A 46 -2.68 18.87 -5.39
CA GLN A 46 -3.10 19.08 -6.77
C GLN A 46 -4.61 18.93 -6.94
N SER A 47 -5.17 19.76 -7.83
CA SER A 47 -6.46 19.43 -8.43
C SER A 47 -6.28 18.23 -9.37
N VAL A 48 -6.97 17.14 -9.08
CA VAL A 48 -6.94 15.90 -9.88
C VAL A 48 -8.20 15.78 -10.73
N GLU A 49 -8.03 15.24 -11.95
CA GLU A 49 -9.16 14.97 -12.84
C GLU A 49 -9.81 13.63 -12.47
N TYR A 50 -10.88 13.69 -11.70
CA TYR A 50 -11.61 12.52 -11.22
C TYR A 50 -12.38 11.79 -12.34
N ASN A 51 -12.72 12.51 -13.42
CA ASN A 51 -13.57 12.00 -14.52
C ASN A 51 -12.78 11.29 -15.63
N SER A 52 -11.46 11.34 -15.66
CA SER A 52 -10.71 10.68 -16.71
C SER A 52 -10.56 9.19 -16.43
N GLU A 53 -10.95 8.32 -17.35
CA GLU A 53 -10.71 6.87 -17.25
C GLU A 53 -9.23 6.54 -17.20
N VAL A 54 -8.39 7.37 -17.83
CA VAL A 54 -6.93 7.38 -17.71
C VAL A 54 -6.50 8.84 -17.71
N PRO A 55 -5.73 9.31 -16.71
CA PRO A 55 -5.10 10.63 -16.77
C PRO A 55 -4.24 10.69 -18.02
N ARG A 56 -4.59 11.53 -19.02
CA ARG A 56 -3.86 11.64 -20.30
C ARG A 56 -2.43 12.09 -20.09
N GLU A 57 -2.19 12.91 -19.07
CA GLU A 57 -0.87 13.29 -18.59
C GLU A 57 -0.94 13.48 -17.07
N MET A 58 -0.08 12.75 -16.33
CA MET A 58 0.10 13.05 -14.91
C MET A 58 0.84 14.37 -14.82
N LYS A 59 0.13 15.44 -14.43
CA LYS A 59 0.70 16.75 -14.21
C LYS A 59 1.78 16.65 -13.12
N ARG A 60 3.00 17.09 -13.45
CA ARG A 60 4.09 17.13 -12.46
C ARG A 60 3.73 18.06 -11.30
N LEU A 61 4.16 17.68 -10.10
CA LEU A 61 4.04 18.53 -8.92
C LEU A 61 4.96 19.77 -9.08
N SER A 62 4.43 20.94 -8.71
CA SER A 62 5.26 22.13 -8.47
C SER A 62 6.09 21.94 -7.20
N GLU A 63 7.09 22.78 -6.98
CA GLU A 63 7.90 22.74 -5.75
C GLU A 63 7.02 23.04 -4.52
N GLU A 64 6.10 23.98 -4.60
CA GLU A 64 5.15 24.30 -3.53
C GLU A 64 4.25 23.09 -3.18
N GLU A 65 3.73 22.39 -4.20
CA GLU A 65 2.93 21.17 -3.99
C GLU A 65 3.73 20.05 -3.32
N LYS A 66 5.03 19.93 -3.65
CA LYS A 66 5.95 19.00 -2.99
C LYS A 66 6.20 19.37 -1.53
N GLU A 67 6.44 20.65 -1.24
CA GLU A 67 6.64 21.14 0.13
C GLU A 67 5.40 20.91 1.01
N ILE A 68 4.19 21.09 0.45
CA ILE A 68 2.94 20.79 1.15
C ILE A 68 2.88 19.30 1.50
N LEU A 69 3.18 18.40 0.56
CA LEU A 69 3.19 16.95 0.80
C LEU A 69 4.25 16.56 1.83
N GLN A 70 5.48 17.07 1.71
CA GLN A 70 6.54 16.82 2.67
C GLN A 70 6.11 17.22 4.08
N THR A 71 5.55 18.42 4.24
CA THR A 71 5.06 18.91 5.53
C THR A 71 4.02 17.95 6.13
N GLN A 72 3.04 17.51 5.35
CA GLN A 72 2.03 16.55 5.82
C GLN A 72 2.67 15.20 6.23
N ILE A 73 3.61 14.69 5.42
CA ILE A 73 4.29 13.41 5.66
C ILE A 73 5.17 13.51 6.91
N ASP A 74 5.88 14.63 7.09
CA ASP A 74 6.82 14.81 8.21
C ASP A 74 6.10 14.91 9.57
N MET A 75 4.85 15.31 9.58
CA MET A 75 3.99 15.26 10.77
C MET A 75 3.66 13.84 11.22
N CYS A 76 3.81 12.82 10.34
CA CYS A 76 3.44 11.43 10.60
C CYS A 76 4.64 10.61 11.06
N ASP A 77 4.40 9.67 11.97
CA ASP A 77 5.40 8.70 12.40
C ASP A 77 5.57 7.57 11.37
N GLY A 78 4.53 7.25 10.59
CA GLY A 78 4.55 6.29 9.49
C GLY A 78 3.48 6.56 8.44
N ILE A 79 3.62 5.95 7.26
CA ILE A 79 2.72 6.15 6.12
C ILE A 79 2.10 4.84 5.67
N LEU A 80 0.79 4.87 5.42
CA LEU A 80 0.04 3.82 4.75
C LEU A 80 -0.31 4.28 3.34
N MET A 81 0.19 3.55 2.34
CA MET A 81 -0.18 3.70 0.93
C MET A 81 -1.30 2.70 0.62
N PRO A 82 -2.56 3.14 0.49
CA PRO A 82 -3.69 2.24 0.31
C PRO A 82 -3.80 1.69 -1.11
N GLY A 83 -4.73 0.75 -1.28
CA GLY A 83 -5.17 0.28 -2.58
C GLY A 83 -5.83 1.37 -3.42
N GLY A 84 -6.04 1.09 -4.71
CA GLY A 84 -6.73 1.99 -5.64
C GLY A 84 -6.60 1.54 -7.09
N ASP A 85 -7.37 2.16 -7.96
CA ASP A 85 -7.39 1.84 -9.39
C ASP A 85 -6.53 2.79 -10.23
N LYS A 86 -6.25 3.99 -9.73
CA LYS A 86 -5.49 5.04 -10.43
C LYS A 86 -4.30 5.50 -9.60
N MET A 87 -3.15 5.60 -10.25
CA MET A 87 -1.93 6.18 -9.68
C MET A 87 -1.80 7.63 -10.16
N TYR A 88 -1.56 8.54 -9.24
CA TYR A 88 -1.33 9.96 -9.53
C TYR A 88 0.15 10.31 -9.30
N GLU A 89 0.58 11.48 -9.77
CA GLU A 89 1.97 11.91 -9.58
C GLU A 89 2.29 12.17 -8.10
N TYR A 90 1.31 12.64 -7.33
CA TYR A 90 1.50 12.78 -5.87
C TYR A 90 1.73 11.43 -5.17
N ASP A 91 1.09 10.33 -5.62
CA ASP A 91 1.34 8.99 -5.07
C ASP A 91 2.79 8.57 -5.27
N ARG A 92 3.34 8.81 -6.47
CA ARG A 92 4.74 8.51 -6.79
C ARG A 92 5.69 9.33 -5.96
N TYR A 93 5.44 10.63 -5.87
CA TYR A 93 6.26 11.54 -5.10
C TYR A 93 6.27 11.19 -3.62
N VAL A 94 5.09 10.95 -3.03
CA VAL A 94 4.97 10.52 -1.63
C VAL A 94 5.74 9.23 -1.40
N THR A 95 5.57 8.23 -2.28
CA THR A 95 6.26 6.95 -2.15
C THR A 95 7.78 7.14 -2.19
N GLU A 96 8.29 7.93 -3.14
CA GLU A 96 9.72 8.24 -3.26
C GLU A 96 10.24 8.93 -2.00
N TYR A 97 9.58 9.99 -1.56
CA TYR A 97 9.97 10.77 -0.38
C TYR A 97 10.00 9.91 0.89
N VAL A 98 8.98 9.08 1.13
CA VAL A 98 8.88 8.19 2.29
C VAL A 98 9.98 7.14 2.29
N ILE A 99 10.30 6.54 1.12
CA ILE A 99 11.39 5.58 0.99
C ILE A 99 12.75 6.23 1.27
N GLN A 100 13.01 7.41 0.67
CA GLN A 100 14.26 8.14 0.83
C GLN A 100 14.48 8.65 2.26
N SER A 101 13.43 9.11 2.92
CA SER A 101 13.46 9.57 4.31
C SER A 101 13.49 8.43 5.33
N LYS A 102 13.49 7.17 4.87
CA LYS A 102 13.50 5.96 5.72
C LYS A 102 12.37 5.95 6.76
N LYS A 103 11.20 6.45 6.38
CA LYS A 103 10.03 6.44 7.24
C LYS A 103 9.32 5.08 7.14
N PRO A 104 8.75 4.55 8.25
CA PRO A 104 7.92 3.34 8.22
C PRO A 104 6.81 3.43 7.17
N LEU A 105 6.71 2.41 6.32
CA LEU A 105 5.81 2.37 5.16
C LEU A 105 5.10 1.02 5.06
N LEU A 106 3.77 1.05 5.01
CA LEU A 106 2.94 -0.09 4.63
C LEU A 106 2.23 0.21 3.31
N GLY A 107 2.55 -0.55 2.26
CA GLY A 107 1.90 -0.47 0.94
C GLY A 107 0.91 -1.60 0.74
N ILE A 108 -0.36 -1.27 0.43
CA ILE A 108 -1.43 -2.25 0.17
C ILE A 108 -1.83 -2.20 -1.30
N CYS A 109 -1.85 -3.34 -1.99
CA CYS A 109 -2.28 -3.50 -3.37
C CYS A 109 -1.58 -2.49 -4.31
N MET A 110 -2.24 -1.43 -4.75
CA MET A 110 -1.61 -0.36 -5.52
C MET A 110 -0.44 0.30 -4.76
N GLY A 111 -0.53 0.42 -3.43
CA GLY A 111 0.56 0.93 -2.60
C GLY A 111 1.84 0.09 -2.72
N MET A 112 1.73 -1.25 -2.70
CA MET A 112 2.87 -2.13 -2.99
C MET A 112 3.39 -1.94 -4.41
N GLN A 113 2.48 -1.82 -5.40
CA GLN A 113 2.88 -1.59 -6.79
C GLN A 113 3.64 -0.26 -6.95
N LEU A 114 3.22 0.79 -6.25
CA LEU A 114 3.92 2.08 -6.20
C LEU A 114 5.32 1.95 -5.61
N MET A 115 5.51 1.19 -4.53
CA MET A 115 6.84 0.93 -3.96
C MET A 115 7.80 0.34 -4.99
N CYS A 116 7.32 -0.50 -5.93
CA CYS A 116 8.13 -1.05 -7.00
C CYS A 116 8.29 -0.10 -8.20
N THR A 117 7.32 0.76 -8.47
CA THR A 117 7.20 1.49 -9.75
C THR A 117 7.40 3.01 -9.64
N TYR A 118 7.56 3.57 -8.44
CA TYR A 118 7.65 5.03 -8.23
C TYR A 118 8.70 5.71 -9.11
N ASN A 119 9.84 5.04 -9.31
CA ASN A 119 10.95 5.54 -10.15
C ASN A 119 10.79 5.21 -11.64
N LYS A 120 9.65 4.67 -12.08
CA LYS A 120 9.29 4.32 -13.46
C LYS A 120 10.23 3.30 -14.14
N LYS A 121 11.07 2.59 -13.39
CA LYS A 121 11.99 1.54 -13.92
C LYS A 121 11.34 0.18 -14.07
N ILE A 122 10.19 -0.03 -13.46
CA ILE A 122 9.40 -1.26 -13.48
C ILE A 122 7.99 -0.91 -13.94
N THR A 123 7.40 -1.78 -14.74
CA THR A 123 6.04 -1.65 -15.26
C THR A 123 5.11 -2.68 -14.61
N LEU A 124 3.82 -2.44 -14.71
CA LEU A 124 2.78 -3.36 -14.30
C LEU A 124 2.33 -4.19 -15.49
N GLU A 125 2.23 -5.50 -15.30
CA GLU A 125 1.64 -6.42 -16.29
C GLU A 125 0.23 -6.86 -15.88
N ALA A 126 -0.59 -7.19 -16.87
CA ALA A 126 -1.91 -7.76 -16.63
C ALA A 126 -1.81 -9.20 -16.12
N ASN A 127 -2.70 -9.59 -15.21
CA ASN A 127 -2.78 -10.98 -14.77
C ASN A 127 -3.41 -11.83 -15.88
N VAL A 128 -2.64 -12.79 -16.41
CA VAL A 128 -3.06 -13.72 -17.48
C VAL A 128 -3.05 -15.18 -17.02
N SER A 129 -2.89 -15.40 -15.74
CA SER A 129 -2.80 -16.70 -15.10
C SER A 129 -4.19 -17.37 -14.94
N LYS A 130 -4.18 -18.69 -14.66
CA LYS A 130 -5.38 -19.44 -14.26
C LYS A 130 -5.82 -19.14 -12.83
N ILE A 131 -4.94 -18.56 -12.01
CA ILE A 131 -5.26 -18.12 -10.65
C ILE A 131 -6.03 -16.81 -10.72
N CYS A 132 -7.13 -16.75 -9.99
CA CYS A 132 -7.98 -15.56 -9.98
C CYS A 132 -7.45 -14.53 -8.98
N HIS A 133 -6.76 -13.50 -9.47
CA HIS A 133 -6.27 -12.36 -8.67
C HIS A 133 -7.29 -11.21 -8.53
N PHE A 134 -8.45 -11.32 -9.18
CA PHE A 134 -9.54 -10.36 -9.05
C PHE A 134 -10.83 -11.07 -8.65
N SER A 135 -11.05 -11.21 -7.34
CA SER A 135 -12.14 -12.00 -6.79
C SER A 135 -12.83 -11.28 -5.62
N LYS A 136 -14.13 -11.53 -5.46
CA LYS A 136 -14.90 -11.12 -4.28
C LYS A 136 -14.75 -12.12 -3.10
N LYS A 137 -14.06 -13.24 -3.29
CA LYS A 137 -13.86 -14.25 -2.24
C LYS A 137 -12.96 -13.72 -1.15
N LYS A 138 -13.27 -14.05 0.11
CA LYS A 138 -12.41 -13.71 1.26
C LYS A 138 -11.06 -14.43 1.22
N LYS A 139 -11.01 -15.62 0.62
CA LYS A 139 -9.80 -16.41 0.35
C LYS A 139 -9.80 -16.75 -1.13
N ALA A 140 -8.98 -16.05 -1.92
CA ALA A 140 -8.93 -16.17 -3.37
C ALA A 140 -7.85 -17.15 -3.82
N HIS A 141 -6.65 -17.07 -3.26
CA HIS A 141 -5.50 -17.94 -3.54
C HIS A 141 -4.56 -18.02 -2.33
N ILE A 142 -3.56 -18.87 -2.43
CA ILE A 142 -2.52 -19.05 -1.40
C ILE A 142 -1.30 -18.19 -1.79
N VAL A 143 -0.69 -17.59 -0.77
CA VAL A 143 0.63 -16.94 -0.87
C VAL A 143 1.65 -17.78 -0.11
N TYR A 144 2.82 -18.00 -0.71
CA TYR A 144 3.95 -18.74 -0.15
C TYR A 144 5.02 -17.76 0.29
N LEU A 145 5.39 -17.82 1.57
CA LEU A 145 6.33 -16.90 2.18
C LEU A 145 7.76 -17.42 2.11
N LYS A 146 8.67 -16.54 1.74
CA LYS A 146 10.09 -16.84 1.67
C LYS A 146 10.68 -17.09 3.05
N GLU A 147 11.54 -18.11 3.18
CA GLU A 147 12.34 -18.33 4.38
C GLU A 147 13.13 -17.09 4.79
N HIS A 148 13.27 -16.90 6.10
CA HIS A 148 13.98 -15.76 6.71
C HIS A 148 13.44 -14.39 6.32
N SER A 149 12.17 -14.28 5.86
CA SER A 149 11.49 -13.00 5.70
C SER A 149 10.90 -12.52 7.03
N LYS A 150 10.87 -11.19 7.22
CA LYS A 150 10.18 -10.57 8.37
C LYS A 150 8.70 -10.97 8.36
N LEU A 151 8.05 -10.96 7.19
CA LEU A 151 6.65 -11.34 7.03
C LEU A 151 6.37 -12.78 7.47
N ARG A 152 7.23 -13.75 7.11
CA ARG A 152 7.08 -15.14 7.58
C ARG A 152 7.21 -15.24 9.09
N TYR A 153 8.15 -14.51 9.68
CA TYR A 153 8.31 -14.46 11.13
C TYR A 153 7.07 -13.88 11.81
N LEU A 154 6.54 -12.76 11.30
CA LEU A 154 5.33 -12.10 11.82
C LEU A 154 4.10 -13.00 11.75
N CYS A 155 3.89 -13.67 10.62
CA CYS A 155 2.73 -14.53 10.41
C CYS A 155 2.87 -15.92 11.07
N GLY A 156 4.07 -16.35 11.44
CA GLY A 156 4.34 -17.68 12.03
C GLY A 156 3.99 -18.86 11.09
N LYS A 157 3.90 -18.61 9.77
CA LYS A 157 3.48 -19.58 8.75
C LYS A 157 4.35 -19.46 7.51
N ASP A 158 4.46 -20.53 6.75
CA ASP A 158 5.15 -20.56 5.46
C ASP A 158 4.21 -20.27 4.27
N HIS A 159 2.92 -20.42 4.46
CA HIS A 159 1.89 -20.06 3.48
C HIS A 159 0.53 -19.82 4.16
N PHE A 160 -0.33 -19.03 3.54
CA PHE A 160 -1.73 -18.84 3.95
C PHE A 160 -2.58 -18.31 2.78
N ALA A 161 -3.90 -18.43 2.92
CA ALA A 161 -4.84 -17.97 1.91
C ALA A 161 -5.19 -16.49 2.13
N VAL A 162 -5.21 -15.71 1.05
CA VAL A 162 -5.49 -14.27 1.03
C VAL A 162 -6.70 -13.93 0.16
N ASN A 163 -7.31 -12.77 0.41
CA ASN A 163 -8.21 -12.14 -0.56
C ASN A 163 -7.39 -11.57 -1.73
N SER A 164 -8.01 -11.24 -2.85
CA SER A 164 -7.28 -10.68 -3.99
C SER A 164 -8.20 -9.83 -4.86
N ARG A 165 -7.79 -8.59 -5.14
CA ARG A 165 -8.57 -7.60 -5.89
C ARG A 165 -7.72 -6.83 -6.89
N HIS A 166 -6.71 -7.46 -7.48
CA HIS A 166 -5.82 -6.79 -8.43
C HIS A 166 -5.88 -7.43 -9.82
N ARG A 167 -5.88 -6.60 -10.85
CA ARG A 167 -5.85 -7.00 -12.26
C ARG A 167 -4.45 -6.94 -12.87
N ARG A 168 -3.53 -6.29 -12.18
CA ARG A 168 -2.14 -6.11 -12.60
C ARG A 168 -1.20 -6.47 -11.46
N HIS A 169 0.02 -6.84 -11.82
CA HIS A 169 1.08 -7.16 -10.87
C HIS A 169 2.39 -6.53 -11.29
N VAL A 170 3.33 -6.43 -10.37
CA VAL A 170 4.72 -6.04 -10.64
C VAL A 170 5.50 -7.26 -11.12
N VAL A 171 6.36 -7.06 -12.13
CA VAL A 171 7.21 -8.15 -12.68
C VAL A 171 8.54 -8.26 -11.94
N ASP A 172 8.96 -7.19 -11.28
CA ASP A 172 10.22 -7.12 -10.53
C ASP A 172 10.03 -6.17 -9.33
N ALA A 173 10.87 -6.31 -8.34
CA ALA A 173 10.85 -5.50 -7.12
C ALA A 173 12.24 -4.89 -6.82
N LYS A 174 12.88 -4.27 -7.83
CA LYS A 174 14.19 -3.65 -7.68
C LYS A 174 14.20 -2.64 -6.53
N GLY A 175 15.13 -2.83 -5.59
CA GLY A 175 15.23 -2.04 -4.37
C GLY A 175 14.51 -2.66 -3.17
N PHE A 176 13.70 -3.70 -3.39
CA PHE A 176 13.02 -4.46 -2.35
C PHE A 176 13.32 -5.95 -2.48
N ARG A 177 13.16 -6.67 -1.39
CA ARG A 177 13.25 -8.13 -1.36
C ARG A 177 11.87 -8.74 -1.57
N VAL A 178 11.69 -9.55 -2.61
CA VAL A 178 10.46 -10.35 -2.80
C VAL A 178 10.38 -11.40 -1.69
N VAL A 179 9.29 -11.39 -0.92
CA VAL A 179 9.09 -12.23 0.26
C VAL A 179 7.84 -13.10 0.22
N ALA A 180 6.94 -12.86 -0.74
CA ALA A 180 5.84 -13.79 -1.02
C ALA A 180 5.52 -13.85 -2.50
N ARG A 181 5.08 -15.03 -2.94
CA ARG A 181 4.55 -15.27 -4.28
C ARG A 181 3.29 -16.14 -4.20
N ALA A 182 2.39 -15.93 -5.16
CA ALA A 182 1.32 -16.86 -5.44
C ALA A 182 1.87 -18.11 -6.18
N GLU A 183 1.05 -19.14 -6.35
CA GLU A 183 1.37 -20.39 -7.02
C GLU A 183 1.83 -20.22 -8.50
N ASP A 184 1.30 -19.21 -9.17
CA ASP A 184 1.66 -18.85 -10.56
C ASP A 184 2.89 -17.94 -10.66
N GLY A 185 3.55 -17.66 -9.54
CA GLY A 185 4.78 -16.87 -9.48
C GLY A 185 4.56 -15.36 -9.35
N VAL A 186 3.31 -14.88 -9.35
CA VAL A 186 2.99 -13.46 -9.13
C VAL A 186 3.56 -12.99 -7.79
N ILE A 187 4.23 -11.83 -7.79
CA ILE A 187 4.79 -11.22 -6.58
C ILE A 187 3.64 -10.71 -5.72
N GLU A 188 3.54 -11.22 -4.50
CA GLU A 188 2.46 -10.93 -3.56
C GLU A 188 2.92 -10.11 -2.34
N ALA A 189 4.22 -10.17 -1.99
CA ALA A 189 4.76 -9.26 -0.97
C ALA A 189 6.24 -8.95 -1.19
N ILE A 190 6.61 -7.75 -0.73
CA ILE A 190 7.97 -7.21 -0.76
C ILE A 190 8.33 -6.59 0.59
N GLU A 191 9.61 -6.65 0.94
CA GLU A 191 10.18 -6.00 2.12
C GLU A 191 11.32 -5.06 1.74
N GLY A 192 11.48 -3.97 2.48
CA GLY A 192 12.67 -3.14 2.42
C GLY A 192 13.94 -3.91 2.79
N THR A 193 15.07 -3.48 2.26
CA THR A 193 16.39 -4.10 2.52
C THR A 193 17.09 -3.53 3.74
N GLU A 194 16.58 -2.43 4.29
CA GLU A 194 17.09 -1.74 5.47
C GLU A 194 16.33 -2.13 6.75
N ASP A 195 16.79 -1.64 7.90
CA ASP A 195 16.18 -1.95 9.22
C ASP A 195 14.84 -1.24 9.45
N VAL A 196 14.51 -0.21 8.67
CA VAL A 196 13.21 0.46 8.75
C VAL A 196 12.08 -0.46 8.26
N PHE A 197 10.93 -0.36 8.90
CA PHE A 197 9.75 -1.11 8.47
C PHE A 197 9.24 -0.58 7.12
N GLN A 198 9.46 -1.34 6.07
CA GLN A 198 8.89 -1.10 4.74
C GLN A 198 8.38 -2.44 4.22
N LEU A 199 7.06 -2.58 4.19
CA LEU A 199 6.36 -3.79 3.75
C LEU A 199 5.31 -3.41 2.70
N GLY A 200 5.34 -4.10 1.57
CA GLY A 200 4.28 -4.04 0.56
C GLY A 200 3.59 -5.40 0.44
N VAL A 201 2.26 -5.41 0.41
CA VAL A 201 1.44 -6.61 0.18
C VAL A 201 0.45 -6.37 -0.95
N GLN A 202 0.26 -7.35 -1.84
CA GLN A 202 -0.60 -7.20 -3.01
C GLN A 202 -2.07 -7.46 -2.69
N TRP A 203 -2.36 -8.28 -1.66
CA TRP A 203 -3.70 -8.49 -1.13
C TRP A 203 -4.13 -7.34 -0.21
N HIS A 204 -5.33 -7.44 0.35
CA HIS A 204 -5.95 -6.43 1.20
C HIS A 204 -6.09 -6.94 2.65
N PRO A 205 -5.04 -6.82 3.50
CA PRO A 205 -5.10 -7.28 4.89
C PRO A 205 -6.08 -6.44 5.74
N GLU A 206 -6.36 -5.20 5.36
CA GLU A 206 -7.35 -4.36 6.04
C GLU A 206 -8.77 -4.94 5.96
N LEU A 207 -9.11 -5.62 4.86
CA LEU A 207 -10.44 -6.21 4.66
C LEU A 207 -10.66 -7.48 5.50
N ASP A 208 -9.57 -8.12 5.92
CA ASP A 208 -9.60 -9.36 6.72
C ASP A 208 -9.12 -9.16 8.16
N TYR A 209 -8.86 -7.91 8.58
CA TYR A 209 -8.26 -7.58 9.87
C TYR A 209 -8.94 -8.29 11.05
N GLU A 210 -10.27 -8.36 11.06
CA GLU A 210 -11.04 -8.98 12.15
C GLU A 210 -10.97 -10.52 12.16
N GLN A 211 -10.76 -11.15 11.01
CA GLN A 211 -10.85 -12.58 10.84
C GLN A 211 -9.50 -13.29 10.65
N SER A 212 -8.45 -12.53 10.30
CA SER A 212 -7.11 -13.07 10.00
C SER A 212 -6.09 -12.61 11.02
N GLU A 213 -5.44 -13.56 11.66
CA GLU A 213 -4.32 -13.27 12.55
C GLU A 213 -3.15 -12.68 11.77
N GLU A 214 -2.87 -13.20 10.57
CA GLU A 214 -1.80 -12.71 9.69
C GLU A 214 -2.00 -11.23 9.36
N SER A 215 -3.24 -10.84 9.05
CA SER A 215 -3.59 -9.43 8.77
C SER A 215 -3.39 -8.54 9.99
N ARG A 216 -3.80 -9.00 11.18
CA ARG A 216 -3.54 -8.27 12.44
C ARG A 216 -2.06 -8.11 12.71
N GLN A 217 -1.26 -9.16 12.52
CA GLN A 217 0.20 -9.11 12.77
C GLN A 217 0.91 -8.13 11.85
N ILE A 218 0.48 -7.99 10.59
CA ILE A 218 1.02 -6.98 9.66
C ILE A 218 0.82 -5.57 10.21
N PHE A 219 -0.41 -5.23 10.60
CA PHE A 219 -0.71 -3.89 11.13
C PHE A 219 -0.06 -3.63 12.49
N LEU A 220 -0.06 -4.63 13.39
CA LEU A 220 0.62 -4.51 14.69
C LEU A 220 2.12 -4.30 14.51
N ALA A 221 2.78 -5.03 13.62
CA ALA A 221 4.19 -4.87 13.35
C ALA A 221 4.49 -3.48 12.75
N PHE A 222 3.64 -2.98 11.85
CA PHE A 222 3.75 -1.63 11.32
C PHE A 222 3.68 -0.58 12.43
N ILE A 223 2.68 -0.65 13.30
CA ILE A 223 2.52 0.30 14.41
C ILE A 223 3.67 0.18 15.42
N ASN A 224 4.06 -1.04 15.80
CA ASN A 224 5.14 -1.28 16.77
C ASN A 224 6.51 -0.82 16.28
N SER A 225 6.72 -0.72 14.96
CA SER A 225 7.98 -0.21 14.39
C SER A 225 8.24 1.27 14.69
N MET A 226 7.24 1.98 15.26
CA MET A 226 7.27 3.41 15.58
C MET A 226 7.20 3.67 17.10
N LEU A 227 7.20 2.63 17.92
CA LEU A 227 7.17 2.71 19.38
C LEU A 227 8.55 2.45 19.97
#